data_8f6466dc4a59bf5e92ff9de4be4f451a
#
_entry.id   8f6466dc4a59bf5e92ff9de4be4f451a
#
_cell.length_a   1.000
_cell.length_b   1.000
_cell.length_c   1.000
_cell.angle_alpha   90.00
_cell.angle_beta   90.00
_cell.angle_gamma   90.00
#
_symmetry.space_group_name_H-M   'P 1'
#
loop_
_entity.id
_entity.type
_entity.pdbx_description
1 polymer ?
#
loop_
_entity_poly.entity_id
_entity_poly.type
_entity_poly.pdbx_seq_one_letter_code
_entity_poly.pdbx_strand_id
1 'polypeptide(L)'
;ILNSSVFLTLHDRDNDNFKNSVKDLLCVAPSLSKKFLDLLDKNLLCGITLSSSWEQDPEFKNKIYLSSLKDEAEIPFIKLDYNLSDITIKTAEEMVNQIGKYFIDKDLGRLAVNQIIYNSSEFISEAGYHHIGGTIMGENKKNSVVDKNLKLHGIENLYVCGSSVFPTGGHANPTLSIIQLSLRLGHHLIKKIQTI
;
A
#
# COMPACT_ATOMS: atom_id res chain seq x y z
N ILE A 1 -1.06 -2.84 0.41
CA ILE A 1 -0.26 -1.63 0.19
C ILE A 1 1.18 -2.06 0.10
N LEU A 2 1.74 -1.90 -1.09
CA LEU A 2 3.11 -2.29 -1.39
C LEU A 2 4.01 -1.09 -1.10
N ASN A 3 4.97 -1.24 -0.19
CA ASN A 3 6.01 -0.24 0.02
C ASN A 3 7.18 -0.54 -0.89
N SER A 4 7.38 0.28 -1.91
CA SER A 4 8.62 0.28 -2.67
C SER A 4 9.48 1.47 -2.26
N SER A 5 10.74 1.21 -1.96
CA SER A 5 11.70 2.25 -1.65
C SER A 5 12.46 2.66 -2.91
N VAL A 6 12.40 3.92 -3.24
CA VAL A 6 13.09 4.52 -4.36
C VAL A 6 14.14 5.47 -3.81
N PHE A 7 15.40 5.29 -4.15
CA PHE A 7 16.48 6.17 -3.75
C PHE A 7 16.63 7.33 -4.72
N LEU A 8 16.54 8.54 -4.21
CA LEU A 8 16.73 9.79 -4.92
C LEU A 8 18.09 10.36 -4.55
N THR A 9 18.96 10.51 -5.53
CA THR A 9 20.18 11.32 -5.37
C THR A 9 19.87 12.71 -5.87
N LEU A 10 19.79 13.67 -4.96
CA LEU A 10 19.58 15.08 -5.32
C LEU A 10 20.92 15.70 -5.73
N HIS A 11 20.94 16.30 -6.92
CA HIS A 11 22.02 17.14 -7.36
C HIS A 11 21.72 18.58 -6.91
N ASP A 12 22.59 19.11 -6.06
CA ASP A 12 22.55 20.52 -5.68
C ASP A 12 23.18 21.34 -6.81
N ARG A 13 22.42 22.28 -7.39
CA ARG A 13 22.79 23.02 -8.60
C ARG A 13 23.81 24.14 -8.40
N ASP A 14 24.23 24.41 -7.16
CA ASP A 14 25.18 25.47 -6.92
C ASP A 14 26.61 25.10 -7.39
N ASN A 15 27.06 25.91 -8.21
CA ASN A 15 28.26 26.16 -9.05
C ASN A 15 29.64 25.64 -8.60
N ASP A 16 29.71 24.61 -7.76
CA ASP A 16 30.98 24.08 -7.24
C ASP A 16 31.13 22.59 -7.66
N ASN A 17 31.55 22.36 -8.91
CA ASN A 17 31.82 21.02 -9.45
C ASN A 17 32.71 20.18 -8.54
N PHE A 18 33.64 20.81 -7.79
CA PHE A 18 34.51 20.09 -6.87
C PHE A 18 33.79 19.62 -5.61
N LYS A 19 32.95 20.46 -4.99
CA LYS A 19 32.16 20.07 -3.82
C LYS A 19 31.19 18.95 -4.14
N ASN A 20 30.55 18.99 -5.31
CA ASN A 20 29.61 17.96 -5.75
C ASN A 20 30.34 16.64 -6.02
N SER A 21 31.52 16.69 -6.64
CA SER A 21 32.36 15.51 -6.85
C SER A 21 32.83 14.88 -5.53
N VAL A 22 33.15 15.71 -4.51
CA VAL A 22 33.50 15.21 -3.18
C VAL A 22 32.28 14.61 -2.46
N LYS A 23 31.09 15.23 -2.56
CA LYS A 23 29.85 14.68 -2.01
C LYS A 23 29.56 13.33 -2.65
N ASP A 24 29.62 13.24 -3.97
CA ASP A 24 29.34 11.98 -4.71
C ASP A 24 30.32 10.88 -4.28
N LEU A 25 31.59 11.18 -4.14
CA LEU A 25 32.59 10.24 -3.64
C LEU A 25 32.30 9.78 -2.21
N LEU A 26 31.91 10.67 -1.33
CA LEU A 26 31.56 10.37 0.06
C LEU A 26 30.28 9.53 0.12
N CYS A 27 29.29 9.77 -0.76
CA CYS A 27 28.06 9.02 -0.82
C CYS A 27 28.24 7.58 -1.35
N VAL A 28 29.23 7.35 -2.22
CA VAL A 28 29.58 6.01 -2.73
C VAL A 28 30.30 5.15 -1.69
N ALA A 29 30.98 5.78 -0.72
CA ALA A 29 31.74 5.09 0.32
C ALA A 29 31.22 5.42 1.74
N PRO A 30 30.03 4.93 2.15
CA PRO A 30 29.36 5.35 3.39
C PRO A 30 30.17 5.10 4.67
N SER A 31 30.99 4.06 4.70
CA SER A 31 31.83 3.72 5.86
C SER A 31 33.01 4.70 6.07
N LEU A 32 33.53 5.25 4.99
CA LEU A 32 34.57 6.30 5.02
C LEU A 32 33.94 7.66 5.28
N SER A 33 32.77 7.93 4.65
CA SER A 33 32.05 9.19 4.83
C SER A 33 31.64 9.42 6.27
N LYS A 34 31.13 8.38 6.95
CA LYS A 34 30.69 8.50 8.35
C LYS A 34 31.83 8.95 9.25
N LYS A 35 32.99 8.30 9.17
CA LYS A 35 34.17 8.70 9.96
C LYS A 35 34.63 10.12 9.69
N PHE A 36 34.58 10.57 8.42
CA PHE A 36 34.99 11.90 8.01
C PHE A 36 33.98 12.98 8.43
N LEU A 37 32.68 12.67 8.36
CA LEU A 37 31.61 13.58 8.73
C LEU A 37 31.47 13.73 10.24
N ASP A 38 31.66 12.64 11.00
CA ASP A 38 31.74 12.69 12.46
C ASP A 38 32.87 13.59 12.95
N LEU A 39 34.00 13.65 12.20
CA LEU A 39 35.12 14.50 12.49
C LEU A 39 34.85 16.00 12.18
N LEU A 40 33.95 16.27 11.24
CA LEU A 40 33.61 17.64 10.81
C LEU A 40 32.31 18.15 11.45
N ASP A 41 31.64 17.36 12.29
CA ASP A 41 30.34 17.67 12.88
C ASP A 41 29.29 18.13 11.83
N LYS A 42 29.28 17.47 10.66
CA LYS A 42 28.41 17.80 9.53
C LYS A 42 27.60 16.60 9.08
N ASN A 43 26.34 16.85 8.78
CA ASN A 43 25.45 15.88 8.16
C ASN A 43 25.52 16.02 6.63
N LEU A 44 25.79 14.93 5.93
CA LEU A 44 25.74 14.84 4.47
C LEU A 44 24.47 14.13 4.04
N LEU A 45 23.63 14.80 3.28
CA LEU A 45 22.48 14.18 2.63
C LEU A 45 22.95 13.54 1.32
N CYS A 46 23.08 12.21 1.31
CA CYS A 46 23.46 11.44 0.13
C CYS A 46 22.28 11.02 -0.76
N GLY A 47 21.08 11.07 -0.21
CA GLY A 47 19.87 10.73 -0.95
C GLY A 47 18.63 10.79 -0.09
N ILE A 48 17.50 10.66 -0.76
CA ILE A 48 16.17 10.59 -0.14
C ILE A 48 15.51 9.28 -0.58
N THR A 49 14.91 8.58 0.35
CA THR A 49 14.07 7.42 0.02
C THR A 49 12.65 7.88 -0.22
N LEU A 50 12.13 7.60 -1.41
CA LEU A 50 10.72 7.78 -1.73
C LEU A 50 9.99 6.45 -1.49
N SER A 51 9.07 6.46 -0.53
CA SER A 51 8.16 5.33 -0.30
C SER A 51 6.81 5.65 -0.91
N SER A 52 6.22 4.68 -1.59
CA SER A 52 4.91 4.82 -2.20
C SER A 52 4.01 3.64 -1.86
N SER A 53 2.71 3.91 -1.79
CA SER A 53 1.68 2.92 -1.55
C SER A 53 0.73 2.91 -2.74
N TRP A 54 0.44 1.73 -3.26
CA TRP A 54 -0.45 1.57 -4.40
C TRP A 54 -1.67 0.75 -4.04
N GLU A 55 -2.76 1.06 -4.72
CA GLU A 55 -3.92 0.19 -4.70
C GLU A 55 -3.57 -1.12 -5.42
N GLN A 56 -3.97 -2.23 -4.82
CA GLN A 56 -3.89 -3.54 -5.45
C GLN A 56 -5.09 -3.72 -6.38
N ASP A 57 -4.85 -4.29 -7.57
CA ASP A 57 -5.93 -4.73 -8.45
C ASP A 57 -6.85 -5.73 -7.73
N PRO A 58 -8.18 -5.50 -7.71
CA PRO A 58 -9.13 -6.37 -7.04
C PRO A 58 -9.33 -7.68 -7.81
N GLU A 59 -8.47 -8.65 -7.53
CA GLU A 59 -8.50 -9.98 -8.11
C GLU A 59 -9.43 -10.92 -7.33
N PHE A 60 -10.45 -11.49 -7.98
CA PHE A 60 -11.37 -12.46 -7.35
C PHE A 60 -10.70 -13.78 -6.95
N LYS A 61 -9.50 -14.06 -7.43
CA LYS A 61 -8.68 -15.19 -6.97
C LYS A 61 -8.14 -14.99 -5.57
N ASN A 62 -7.92 -13.71 -5.18
CA ASN A 62 -7.52 -13.35 -3.85
C ASN A 62 -8.72 -13.46 -2.93
N LYS A 63 -8.69 -14.41 -2.02
CA LYS A 63 -9.84 -14.70 -1.16
C LYS A 63 -9.42 -15.24 0.20
N ILE A 64 -10.28 -14.99 1.16
CA ILE A 64 -10.21 -15.55 2.50
C ILE A 64 -11.21 -16.70 2.58
N TYR A 65 -10.76 -17.84 3.13
CA TYR A 65 -11.62 -19.00 3.31
C TYR A 65 -11.23 -19.80 4.55
N LEU A 66 -12.10 -20.70 4.99
CA LEU A 66 -11.85 -21.57 6.12
C LEU A 66 -11.08 -22.81 5.68
N SER A 67 -10.05 -23.16 6.42
CA SER A 67 -9.26 -24.38 6.25
C SER A 67 -10.03 -25.61 6.71
N SER A 68 -9.66 -26.77 6.21
CA SER A 68 -10.06 -28.05 6.81
C SER A 68 -9.35 -28.35 8.13
N LEU A 69 -8.23 -27.68 8.40
CA LEU A 69 -7.53 -27.77 9.67
C LEU A 69 -8.21 -26.91 10.71
N LYS A 70 -8.28 -27.41 11.94
CA LYS A 70 -8.91 -26.75 13.07
C LYS A 70 -7.94 -26.62 14.23
N ASP A 71 -8.22 -25.68 15.14
CA ASP A 71 -7.53 -25.54 16.40
C ASP A 71 -8.03 -26.53 17.47
N GLU A 72 -7.55 -26.41 18.69
CA GLU A 72 -7.94 -27.26 19.84
C GLU A 72 -9.41 -27.07 20.23
N ALA A 73 -10.05 -25.96 19.86
CA ALA A 73 -11.46 -25.67 20.10
C ALA A 73 -12.35 -26.06 18.89
N GLU A 74 -11.84 -26.87 17.96
CA GLU A 74 -12.54 -27.29 16.73
C GLU A 74 -12.90 -26.12 15.78
N ILE A 75 -12.25 -24.95 15.91
CA ILE A 75 -12.48 -23.79 15.06
C ILE A 75 -11.57 -23.87 13.84
N PRO A 76 -12.09 -23.78 12.60
CA PRO A 76 -11.28 -23.80 11.39
C PRO A 76 -10.31 -22.62 11.32
N PHE A 77 -9.05 -22.89 10.92
CA PHE A 77 -8.12 -21.83 10.63
C PHE A 77 -8.54 -21.02 9.39
N ILE A 78 -8.28 -19.72 9.43
CA ILE A 78 -8.47 -18.85 8.28
C ILE A 78 -7.28 -19.01 7.32
N LYS A 79 -7.56 -19.19 6.03
CA LYS A 79 -6.57 -19.16 4.97
C LYS A 79 -6.79 -17.96 4.06
N LEU A 80 -5.68 -17.39 3.62
CA LEU A 80 -5.64 -16.32 2.63
C LEU A 80 -4.93 -16.85 1.38
N ASP A 81 -5.63 -16.92 0.25
CA ASP A 81 -5.01 -17.03 -1.06
C ASP A 81 -4.74 -15.62 -1.57
N TYR A 82 -3.47 -15.31 -1.80
CA TYR A 82 -3.03 -13.98 -2.20
C TYR A 82 -2.04 -14.06 -3.35
N ASN A 83 -2.35 -13.39 -4.43
CA ASN A 83 -1.50 -13.24 -5.59
C ASN A 83 -1.50 -11.80 -6.07
N LEU A 84 -0.33 -11.29 -6.44
CA LEU A 84 -0.22 -10.02 -7.14
C LEU A 84 -0.58 -10.20 -8.60
N SER A 85 -1.46 -9.34 -9.12
CA SER A 85 -1.76 -9.32 -10.54
C SER A 85 -0.65 -8.64 -11.33
N ASP A 86 -0.52 -9.03 -12.61
CA ASP A 86 0.39 -8.37 -13.54
C ASP A 86 0.10 -6.88 -13.70
N ILE A 87 -1.17 -6.48 -13.55
CA ILE A 87 -1.59 -5.07 -13.60
C ILE A 87 -0.99 -4.30 -12.44
N THR A 88 -1.02 -4.85 -11.23
CA THR A 88 -0.41 -4.22 -10.04
C THR A 88 1.08 -4.02 -10.22
N ILE A 89 1.80 -5.02 -10.75
CA ILE A 89 3.24 -4.95 -11.01
C ILE A 89 3.53 -3.89 -12.08
N LYS A 90 2.83 -3.93 -13.21
CA LYS A 90 2.99 -2.94 -14.30
C LYS A 90 2.69 -1.51 -13.85
N THR A 91 1.70 -1.33 -12.96
CA THR A 91 1.39 0.00 -12.40
C THR A 91 2.56 0.53 -11.59
N ALA A 92 3.20 -0.32 -10.80
CA ALA A 92 4.39 0.06 -10.03
C ALA A 92 5.57 0.44 -10.95
N GLU A 93 5.83 -0.38 -11.98
CA GLU A 93 6.89 -0.13 -12.96
C GLU A 93 6.66 1.17 -13.73
N GLU A 94 5.45 1.42 -14.20
CA GLU A 94 5.08 2.63 -14.93
C GLU A 94 5.22 3.89 -14.06
N MET A 95 4.77 3.82 -12.81
CA MET A 95 4.95 4.94 -11.88
C MET A 95 6.42 5.28 -11.65
N VAL A 96 7.27 4.27 -11.46
CA VAL A 96 8.72 4.47 -11.30
C VAL A 96 9.33 5.10 -12.54
N ASN A 97 8.93 4.65 -13.73
CA ASN A 97 9.39 5.19 -15.01
C ASN A 97 8.99 6.66 -15.17
N GLN A 98 7.73 6.99 -14.87
CA GLN A 98 7.23 8.38 -14.96
C GLN A 98 7.91 9.31 -13.96
N ILE A 99 8.11 8.88 -12.73
CA ILE A 99 8.84 9.66 -11.71
C ILE A 99 10.29 9.84 -12.16
N GLY A 100 10.96 8.77 -12.60
CA GLY A 100 12.34 8.84 -13.08
C GLY A 100 12.49 9.83 -14.24
N LYS A 101 11.59 9.76 -15.23
CA LYS A 101 11.55 10.71 -16.34
C LYS A 101 11.36 12.16 -15.87
N TYR A 102 10.39 12.39 -14.97
CA TYR A 102 10.16 13.73 -14.41
C TYR A 102 11.39 14.30 -13.72
N PHE A 103 12.12 13.48 -12.94
CA PHE A 103 13.34 13.91 -12.27
C PHE A 103 14.43 14.29 -13.26
N ILE A 104 14.59 13.52 -14.34
CA ILE A 104 15.55 13.82 -15.41
C ILE A 104 15.15 15.10 -16.14
N ASP A 105 13.90 15.22 -16.56
CA ASP A 105 13.40 16.35 -17.34
C ASP A 105 13.48 17.67 -16.55
N LYS A 106 13.37 17.62 -15.23
CA LYS A 106 13.47 18.77 -14.33
C LYS A 106 14.86 18.96 -13.75
N ASP A 107 15.80 18.09 -14.08
CA ASP A 107 17.17 18.06 -13.56
C ASP A 107 17.20 18.11 -12.01
N LEU A 108 16.31 17.31 -11.39
CA LEU A 108 16.20 17.19 -9.95
C LEU A 108 17.11 16.11 -9.37
N GLY A 109 17.63 15.21 -10.20
CA GLY A 109 18.49 14.10 -9.78
C GLY A 109 18.22 12.83 -10.56
N ARG A 110 18.70 11.72 -10.02
CA ARG A 110 18.52 10.37 -10.60
C ARG A 110 17.75 9.48 -9.65
N LEU A 111 16.91 8.63 -10.22
CA LEU A 111 16.15 7.64 -9.51
C LEU A 111 16.92 6.31 -9.54
N ALA A 112 17.31 5.81 -8.37
CA ALA A 112 17.78 4.43 -8.23
C ALA A 112 16.61 3.57 -7.74
N VAL A 113 16.23 2.59 -8.53
CA VAL A 113 15.11 1.70 -8.21
C VAL A 113 15.63 0.50 -7.43
N ASN A 114 15.01 0.20 -6.29
CA ASN A 114 15.31 -1.03 -5.57
C ASN A 114 14.90 -2.24 -6.44
N GLN A 115 15.78 -3.23 -6.55
CA GLN A 115 15.51 -4.47 -7.33
C GLN A 115 14.24 -5.22 -6.87
N ILE A 116 13.79 -4.99 -5.65
CA ILE A 116 12.52 -5.49 -5.12
C ILE A 116 11.33 -5.20 -6.05
N ILE A 117 11.33 -4.07 -6.79
CA ILE A 117 10.26 -3.73 -7.73
C ILE A 117 10.23 -4.69 -8.94
N TYR A 118 11.37 -5.28 -9.29
CA TYR A 118 11.48 -6.21 -10.41
C TYR A 118 11.39 -7.68 -9.99
N ASN A 119 11.37 -7.94 -8.67
CA ASN A 119 11.27 -9.30 -8.14
C ASN A 119 9.94 -9.48 -7.41
N SER A 120 8.93 -9.99 -8.12
CA SER A 120 7.57 -10.15 -7.63
C SER A 120 7.44 -10.96 -6.33
N SER A 121 8.38 -11.84 -6.02
CA SER A 121 8.38 -12.64 -4.80
C SER A 121 8.77 -11.83 -3.54
N GLU A 122 9.47 -10.72 -3.69
CA GLU A 122 9.92 -9.86 -2.59
C GLU A 122 9.06 -8.59 -2.43
N PHE A 123 8.12 -8.38 -3.34
CA PHE A 123 7.28 -7.19 -3.39
C PHE A 123 6.35 -7.03 -2.18
N ILE A 124 6.17 -8.06 -1.38
CA ILE A 124 5.21 -8.13 -0.25
C ILE A 124 5.89 -7.87 1.11
N SER A 125 7.10 -7.34 1.15
CA SER A 125 7.91 -7.31 2.37
C SER A 125 7.36 -6.45 3.51
N GLU A 126 6.48 -5.48 3.24
CA GLU A 126 5.90 -4.64 4.28
C GLU A 126 4.41 -4.36 4.03
N ALA A 127 3.55 -4.84 4.91
CA ALA A 127 2.12 -4.59 4.85
C ALA A 127 1.78 -3.14 5.18
N GLY A 128 0.98 -2.50 4.34
CA GLY A 128 0.50 -1.13 4.58
C GLY A 128 -0.65 -1.03 5.58
N TYR A 129 -1.02 -2.10 6.28
CA TYR A 129 -2.09 -2.18 7.28
C TYR A 129 -3.48 -1.73 6.81
N HIS A 130 -3.70 -1.58 5.52
CA HIS A 130 -4.97 -1.18 4.92
C HIS A 130 -5.68 -2.36 4.25
N HIS A 131 -5.96 -3.41 5.00
CA HIS A 131 -6.69 -4.58 4.50
C HIS A 131 -8.12 -4.18 4.15
N ILE A 132 -8.56 -4.52 2.93
CA ILE A 132 -9.89 -4.22 2.41
C ILE A 132 -10.43 -5.41 1.59
N GLY A 133 -11.73 -5.42 1.30
CA GLY A 133 -12.32 -6.30 0.31
C GLY A 133 -12.66 -7.72 0.78
N GLY A 134 -12.40 -8.09 2.04
CA GLY A 134 -12.72 -9.44 2.54
C GLY A 134 -14.22 -9.75 2.61
N THR A 135 -15.08 -8.72 2.67
CA THR A 135 -16.55 -8.83 2.66
C THR A 135 -17.16 -7.81 1.72
N ILE A 136 -16.77 -7.84 0.47
CA ILE A 136 -17.09 -6.85 -0.57
C ILE A 136 -18.59 -6.53 -0.62
N MET A 137 -18.89 -5.21 -0.66
CA MET A 137 -20.24 -4.70 -0.86
C MET A 137 -20.63 -4.73 -2.34
N GLY A 138 -21.85 -5.17 -2.63
CA GLY A 138 -22.40 -5.17 -3.98
C GLY A 138 -23.83 -5.65 -4.03
N GLU A 139 -24.47 -5.48 -5.18
CA GLU A 139 -25.88 -5.89 -5.38
C GLU A 139 -26.03 -7.39 -5.68
N ASN A 140 -24.99 -7.96 -6.31
CA ASN A 140 -25.04 -9.35 -6.74
C ASN A 140 -24.38 -10.29 -5.73
N LYS A 141 -25.17 -11.11 -5.06
CA LYS A 141 -24.70 -12.12 -4.09
C LYS A 141 -23.68 -13.14 -4.60
N LYS A 142 -23.48 -13.24 -5.93
CA LYS A 142 -22.48 -14.15 -6.50
C LYS A 142 -21.07 -13.59 -6.40
N ASN A 143 -20.93 -12.27 -6.34
CA ASN A 143 -19.64 -11.57 -6.33
C ASN A 143 -19.54 -10.51 -5.23
N SER A 144 -20.45 -10.55 -4.25
CA SER A 144 -20.40 -9.70 -3.07
C SER A 144 -20.91 -10.46 -1.84
N VAL A 145 -20.50 -9.98 -0.67
CA VAL A 145 -20.84 -10.58 0.63
C VAL A 145 -21.95 -9.80 1.32
N VAL A 146 -21.93 -8.46 1.21
CA VAL A 146 -22.96 -7.60 1.80
C VAL A 146 -23.62 -6.74 0.72
N ASP A 147 -24.85 -6.33 0.98
CA ASP A 147 -25.60 -5.40 0.13
C ASP A 147 -25.18 -3.93 0.39
N LYS A 148 -25.81 -2.98 -0.33
CA LYS A 148 -25.59 -1.54 -0.17
C LYS A 148 -25.88 -1.00 1.23
N ASN A 149 -26.67 -1.72 2.04
CA ASN A 149 -26.97 -1.39 3.44
C ASN A 149 -26.05 -2.11 4.41
N LEU A 150 -24.99 -2.75 3.91
CA LEU A 150 -24.00 -3.51 4.67
C LEU A 150 -24.59 -4.78 5.33
N LYS A 151 -25.77 -5.22 4.89
CA LYS A 151 -26.40 -6.45 5.35
C LYS A 151 -25.83 -7.65 4.61
N LEU A 152 -25.51 -8.72 5.34
CA LEU A 152 -25.02 -9.96 4.75
C LEU A 152 -26.11 -10.58 3.85
N HIS A 153 -25.72 -10.97 2.63
CA HIS A 153 -26.66 -11.62 1.73
C HIS A 153 -27.16 -12.95 2.33
N GLY A 154 -28.48 -13.10 2.37
CA GLY A 154 -29.12 -14.32 2.88
C GLY A 154 -29.28 -14.41 4.40
N ILE A 155 -28.83 -13.43 5.17
CA ILE A 155 -29.02 -13.35 6.62
C ILE A 155 -29.69 -12.02 7.00
N GLU A 156 -30.81 -12.10 7.73
CA GLU A 156 -31.67 -10.92 7.97
C GLU A 156 -31.15 -9.96 9.03
N ASN A 157 -30.38 -10.45 9.98
CA ASN A 157 -29.98 -9.69 11.18
C ASN A 157 -28.46 -9.53 11.34
N LEU A 158 -27.68 -9.78 10.28
CA LEU A 158 -26.22 -9.65 10.32
C LEU A 158 -25.76 -8.57 9.36
N TYR A 159 -24.93 -7.66 9.87
CA TYR A 159 -24.36 -6.54 9.14
C TYR A 159 -22.85 -6.53 9.34
N VAL A 160 -22.11 -6.10 8.32
CA VAL A 160 -20.65 -5.96 8.38
C VAL A 160 -20.30 -4.51 8.07
N CYS A 161 -19.52 -3.88 8.96
CA CYS A 161 -19.05 -2.53 8.78
C CYS A 161 -17.55 -2.46 9.02
N GLY A 162 -16.82 -1.77 8.14
CA GLY A 162 -15.37 -1.64 8.19
C GLY A 162 -14.79 -1.57 6.78
N SER A 163 -13.47 -1.57 6.68
CA SER A 163 -12.76 -1.54 5.38
C SER A 163 -12.97 -2.79 4.54
N SER A 164 -13.33 -3.91 5.17
CA SER A 164 -13.57 -5.18 4.46
C SER A 164 -14.70 -5.12 3.43
N VAL A 165 -15.63 -4.16 3.57
CA VAL A 165 -16.75 -4.00 2.64
C VAL A 165 -16.39 -3.21 1.37
N PHE A 166 -15.21 -2.59 1.31
CA PHE A 166 -14.81 -1.80 0.14
C PHE A 166 -14.45 -2.70 -1.04
N PRO A 167 -15.04 -2.45 -2.22
CA PRO A 167 -14.66 -3.17 -3.43
C PRO A 167 -13.30 -2.75 -3.97
N THR A 168 -12.87 -1.52 -3.69
CA THR A 168 -11.59 -0.93 -4.11
C THR A 168 -11.02 -0.04 -3.02
N GLY A 169 -9.70 0.16 -2.99
CA GLY A 169 -9.01 0.93 -1.95
C GLY A 169 -8.88 2.42 -2.25
N GLY A 170 -8.50 2.75 -3.45
CA GLY A 170 -8.11 4.10 -3.83
C GLY A 170 -6.79 4.56 -3.18
N HIS A 171 -6.45 5.83 -3.36
CA HIS A 171 -5.19 6.42 -2.89
C HIS A 171 -5.26 6.95 -1.45
N ALA A 172 -6.45 7.17 -0.90
CA ALA A 172 -6.64 7.79 0.42
C ALA A 172 -6.79 6.75 1.53
N ASN A 173 -6.40 7.13 2.74
CA ASN A 173 -6.62 6.29 3.92
C ASN A 173 -8.14 6.06 4.13
N PRO A 174 -8.59 4.82 4.40
CA PRO A 174 -10.02 4.47 4.38
C PRO A 174 -10.82 4.94 5.60
N THR A 175 -10.19 5.46 6.65
CA THR A 175 -10.80 5.74 7.96
C THR A 175 -12.04 6.65 7.86
N LEU A 176 -11.97 7.73 7.10
CA LEU A 176 -13.12 8.64 6.94
C LEU A 176 -14.32 7.93 6.31
N SER A 177 -14.10 7.15 5.27
CA SER A 177 -15.15 6.38 4.59
C SER A 177 -15.73 5.30 5.49
N ILE A 178 -14.91 4.66 6.33
CA ILE A 178 -15.37 3.69 7.34
C ILE A 178 -16.32 4.38 8.33
N ILE A 179 -15.95 5.55 8.86
CA ILE A 179 -16.79 6.32 9.79
C ILE A 179 -18.12 6.67 9.13
N GLN A 180 -18.10 7.18 7.90
CA GLN A 180 -19.32 7.55 7.17
C GLN A 180 -20.24 6.35 6.93
N LEU A 181 -19.69 5.19 6.55
CA LEU A 181 -20.46 3.95 6.38
C LEU A 181 -21.04 3.47 7.71
N SER A 182 -20.29 3.57 8.81
CA SER A 182 -20.76 3.20 10.15
C SER A 182 -21.94 4.08 10.61
N LEU A 183 -21.85 5.40 10.42
CA LEU A 183 -22.95 6.33 10.72
C LEU A 183 -24.18 6.04 9.86
N ARG A 184 -23.99 5.80 8.56
CA ARG A 184 -25.06 5.43 7.64
C ARG A 184 -25.76 4.13 8.08
N LEU A 185 -24.99 3.11 8.46
CA LEU A 185 -25.53 1.86 8.99
C LEU A 185 -26.30 2.09 10.28
N GLY A 186 -25.78 2.87 11.22
CA GLY A 186 -26.47 3.23 12.46
C GLY A 186 -27.84 3.86 12.21
N HIS A 187 -27.91 4.84 11.31
CA HIS A 187 -29.17 5.47 10.91
C HIS A 187 -30.14 4.48 10.24
N HIS A 188 -29.63 3.59 9.40
CA HIS A 188 -30.43 2.55 8.76
C HIS A 188 -31.06 1.58 9.79
N LEU A 189 -30.27 1.14 10.77
CA LEU A 189 -30.74 0.24 11.83
C LEU A 189 -31.77 0.87 12.74
N ILE A 190 -31.57 2.14 13.14
CA ILE A 190 -32.55 2.88 13.95
C ILE A 190 -33.89 2.95 13.22
N LYS A 191 -33.91 3.33 11.94
CA LYS A 191 -35.16 3.37 11.15
C LYS A 191 -35.83 2.00 11.08
N LYS A 192 -35.05 0.94 10.87
CA LYS A 192 -35.58 -0.43 10.78
C LYS A 192 -36.22 -0.87 12.09
N ILE A 193 -35.60 -0.58 13.25
CA ILE A 193 -36.15 -0.94 14.57
C ILE A 193 -37.44 -0.15 14.88
N GLN A 194 -37.52 1.10 14.47
CA GLN A 194 -38.72 1.93 14.69
C GLN A 194 -39.91 1.53 13.82
N THR A 195 -39.70 0.68 12.81
CA THR A 195 -40.74 0.21 11.87
C THR A 195 -41.28 -1.15 12.24
N ILE A 196 -40.71 -1.81 13.25
CA ILE A 196 -41.17 -3.07 13.84
C ILE A 196 -42.12 -2.76 14.99
#